data_3de7bd9691dc14efbbac751c1a66e890
#
_entry.id   3de7bd9691dc14efbbac751c1a66e890
#
_cell.length_a   1.000
_cell.length_b   1.000
_cell.length_c   1.000
_cell.angle_alpha   90.00
_cell.angle_beta   90.00
_cell.angle_gamma   90.00
#
_symmetry.space_group_name_H-M   'P 1'
#
loop_
_entity.id
_entity.type
_entity.pdbx_description
1 polymer ?
#
loop_
_entity_poly.entity_id
_entity_poly.type
_entity_poly.pdbx_seq_one_letter_code
_entity_poly.pdbx_strand_id
1 'polypeptide(L)'
;MASTHPSPCTESYDPRFDQLVLFNAELELLAEGFRWLEGPVWFGDHQCLLFNDIPNNRTLRWHKQDGVSVFREPSGFANGQTRDRQGRLITCHHSQRELTRIEHNGDVTTLVNNVNGKKLNAPNDVVVKSDGSIWFSDPVYGLLNDYEGGRQTSEQHPALYRLDPSTGEVAAVARDFEGPNGLAFSPDETKLYVAESGGAGESNPNQFIREFEVSADGKSLVSTKIFHKISPGWADGFRVDEQGNIWCGAADGVHCIAPDGTLI
;
A
#
# COMPACT_ATOMS: atom_id res chain seq x y z
N MET A 1 -7.60 -28.59 -25.91
CA MET A 1 -8.61 -27.61 -25.51
C MET A 1 -8.47 -27.52 -24.00
N ALA A 2 -7.89 -26.44 -23.49
CA ALA A 2 -7.82 -26.19 -22.05
C ALA A 2 -9.25 -25.94 -21.55
N SER A 3 -9.61 -26.58 -20.45
CA SER A 3 -10.90 -26.39 -19.79
C SER A 3 -10.95 -24.96 -19.26
N THR A 4 -11.84 -24.15 -19.78
CA THR A 4 -12.08 -22.74 -19.39
C THR A 4 -13.02 -22.66 -18.20
N HIS A 5 -12.83 -23.47 -17.17
CA HIS A 5 -13.62 -23.30 -15.96
C HIS A 5 -12.75 -22.46 -14.98
N PRO A 6 -13.14 -21.20 -14.75
CA PRO A 6 -12.51 -20.40 -13.68
C PRO A 6 -12.65 -21.13 -12.34
N SER A 7 -11.65 -20.99 -11.48
CA SER A 7 -11.78 -21.41 -10.09
C SER A 7 -13.02 -20.75 -9.50
N PRO A 8 -13.83 -21.40 -8.64
CA PRO A 8 -15.06 -20.83 -8.08
C PRO A 8 -14.85 -19.54 -7.28
N CYS A 9 -13.59 -19.16 -6.99
CA CYS A 9 -13.21 -17.93 -6.31
C CYS A 9 -12.64 -16.85 -7.24
N THR A 10 -12.60 -17.07 -8.54
CA THR A 10 -12.09 -16.09 -9.52
C THR A 10 -13.09 -15.91 -10.67
N GLU A 11 -13.16 -14.67 -11.16
CA GLU A 11 -13.88 -14.32 -12.40
C GLU A 11 -12.86 -13.80 -13.39
N SER A 12 -12.86 -14.32 -14.61
CA SER A 12 -11.99 -13.89 -15.70
C SER A 12 -12.79 -13.04 -16.67
N TYR A 13 -12.38 -11.79 -16.86
CA TYR A 13 -12.99 -10.84 -17.80
C TYR A 13 -12.23 -10.74 -19.12
N ASP A 14 -10.97 -11.23 -19.13
CA ASP A 14 -10.08 -11.21 -20.29
C ASP A 14 -9.19 -12.47 -20.28
N PRO A 15 -8.92 -13.12 -21.42
CA PRO A 15 -8.10 -14.34 -21.50
C PRO A 15 -6.67 -14.19 -20.95
N ARG A 16 -6.17 -12.97 -20.76
CA ARG A 16 -4.87 -12.70 -20.12
C ARG A 16 -4.83 -13.17 -18.67
N PHE A 17 -5.97 -13.07 -17.95
CA PHE A 17 -6.07 -13.52 -16.57
C PHE A 17 -5.86 -15.03 -16.43
N ASP A 18 -6.35 -15.82 -17.39
CA ASP A 18 -6.23 -17.29 -17.38
C ASP A 18 -4.78 -17.77 -17.41
N GLN A 19 -3.84 -16.89 -17.78
CA GLN A 19 -2.40 -17.17 -17.77
C GLN A 19 -1.74 -16.87 -16.43
N LEU A 20 -2.41 -16.11 -15.55
CA LEU A 20 -1.88 -15.67 -14.25
C LEU A 20 -2.26 -16.63 -13.12
N VAL A 21 -3.37 -17.35 -13.27
CA VAL A 21 -3.88 -18.26 -12.25
C VAL A 21 -4.02 -19.68 -12.80
N LEU A 22 -3.72 -20.66 -11.96
CA LEU A 22 -4.00 -22.04 -12.32
C LEU A 22 -5.49 -22.30 -12.24
N PHE A 23 -6.05 -23.03 -13.23
CA PHE A 23 -7.48 -23.33 -13.33
C PHE A 23 -8.07 -24.06 -12.11
N ASN A 24 -7.23 -24.69 -11.31
CA ASN A 24 -7.58 -25.41 -10.09
C ASN A 24 -7.02 -24.78 -8.82
N ALA A 25 -6.55 -23.51 -8.90
CA ALA A 25 -6.14 -22.78 -7.71
C ALA A 25 -7.36 -22.44 -6.86
N GLU A 26 -7.25 -22.68 -5.56
CA GLU A 26 -8.28 -22.34 -4.57
C GLU A 26 -7.73 -21.27 -3.63
N LEU A 27 -8.64 -20.47 -3.07
CA LEU A 27 -8.28 -19.58 -1.97
C LEU A 27 -8.15 -20.42 -0.70
N GLU A 28 -7.00 -20.27 -0.02
CA GLU A 28 -6.75 -20.88 1.27
C GLU A 28 -6.99 -19.86 2.39
N LEU A 29 -7.89 -20.17 3.33
CA LEU A 29 -8.08 -19.37 4.53
C LEU A 29 -6.91 -19.65 5.48
N LEU A 30 -5.99 -18.71 5.60
CA LEU A 30 -4.79 -18.86 6.44
C LEU A 30 -5.08 -18.57 7.91
N ALA A 31 -5.94 -17.61 8.21
CA ALA A 31 -6.31 -17.21 9.58
C ALA A 31 -7.54 -16.31 9.58
N GLU A 32 -8.19 -16.22 10.75
CA GLU A 32 -9.36 -15.38 11.00
C GLU A 32 -9.33 -14.79 12.42
N GLY A 33 -10.30 -13.92 12.78
CA GLY A 33 -10.40 -13.35 14.12
C GLY A 33 -9.72 -11.99 14.26
N PHE A 34 -9.57 -11.26 13.16
CA PHE A 34 -9.04 -9.91 13.10
C PHE A 34 -10.15 -8.88 12.92
N ARG A 35 -9.82 -7.58 13.12
CA ARG A 35 -10.77 -6.49 12.94
C ARG A 35 -10.63 -5.79 11.59
N TRP A 36 -9.39 -5.40 11.25
CA TRP A 36 -9.08 -4.70 10.00
C TRP A 36 -7.63 -4.96 9.64
N LEU A 37 -7.41 -5.75 8.59
CA LEU A 37 -6.07 -6.15 8.16
C LEU A 37 -5.53 -5.21 7.10
N GLU A 38 -4.28 -4.79 7.29
CA GLU A 38 -3.58 -3.86 6.41
C GLU A 38 -2.09 -4.17 6.27
N GLY A 39 -1.46 -3.54 5.27
CA GLY A 39 -0.03 -3.54 5.06
C GLY A 39 0.61 -4.93 4.96
N PRO A 40 0.09 -5.86 4.17
CA PRO A 40 0.73 -7.16 4.01
C PRO A 40 2.08 -7.04 3.31
N VAL A 41 3.14 -7.61 3.90
CA VAL A 41 4.47 -7.67 3.33
C VAL A 41 5.10 -9.04 3.50
N TRP A 42 5.54 -9.63 2.40
CA TRP A 42 6.17 -10.94 2.39
C TRP A 42 7.68 -10.86 2.59
N PHE A 43 8.20 -11.65 3.52
CA PHE A 43 9.62 -11.84 3.77
C PHE A 43 10.04 -13.24 3.26
N GLY A 44 10.52 -13.28 2.02
CA GLY A 44 10.90 -14.53 1.35
C GLY A 44 12.02 -15.29 2.07
N ASP A 45 12.97 -14.57 2.66
CA ASP A 45 14.10 -15.15 3.40
C ASP A 45 13.65 -15.90 4.66
N HIS A 46 12.57 -15.41 5.28
CA HIS A 46 11.98 -15.98 6.49
C HIS A 46 10.70 -16.78 6.22
N GLN A 47 10.24 -16.85 4.97
CA GLN A 47 8.99 -17.52 4.55
C GLN A 47 7.80 -17.09 5.41
N CYS A 48 7.70 -15.80 5.74
CA CYS A 48 6.64 -15.27 6.57
C CYS A 48 5.98 -14.02 5.96
N LEU A 49 4.70 -13.83 6.31
CA LEU A 49 3.93 -12.65 6.01
C LEU A 49 3.81 -11.79 7.28
N LEU A 50 4.20 -10.52 7.20
CA LEU A 50 3.83 -9.54 8.22
C LEU A 50 2.61 -8.76 7.73
N PHE A 51 1.71 -8.42 8.66
CA PHE A 51 0.51 -7.64 8.40
C PHE A 51 0.01 -6.98 9.68
N ASN A 52 -0.77 -5.92 9.55
CA ASN A 52 -1.28 -5.14 10.67
C ASN A 52 -2.76 -5.42 10.91
N ASP A 53 -3.16 -5.55 12.16
CA ASP A 53 -4.54 -5.49 12.63
C ASP A 53 -4.71 -4.15 13.34
N ILE A 54 -5.06 -3.12 12.55
CA ILE A 54 -4.97 -1.71 12.96
C ILE A 54 -5.75 -1.43 14.23
N PRO A 55 -7.07 -1.76 14.35
CA PRO A 55 -7.85 -1.40 15.53
C PRO A 55 -7.44 -2.15 16.80
N ASN A 56 -6.77 -3.29 16.64
CA ASN A 56 -6.18 -4.03 17.76
C ASN A 56 -4.75 -3.56 18.07
N ASN A 57 -4.25 -2.56 17.34
CA ASN A 57 -2.94 -1.92 17.55
C ASN A 57 -1.78 -2.91 17.60
N ARG A 58 -1.76 -3.87 16.67
CA ARG A 58 -0.74 -4.93 16.62
C ARG A 58 -0.29 -5.22 15.20
N THR A 59 0.98 -5.55 15.04
CA THR A 59 1.55 -6.18 13.84
C THR A 59 1.65 -7.68 14.10
N LEU A 60 1.20 -8.46 13.15
CA LEU A 60 1.15 -9.91 13.21
C LEU A 60 2.13 -10.52 12.21
N ARG A 61 2.56 -11.74 12.49
CA ARG A 61 3.36 -12.58 11.60
C ARG A 61 2.63 -13.89 11.38
N TRP A 62 2.40 -14.24 10.13
CA TRP A 62 2.00 -15.58 9.74
C TRP A 62 3.19 -16.36 9.17
N HIS A 63 3.32 -17.59 9.57
CA HIS A 63 4.30 -18.54 9.03
C HIS A 63 3.60 -19.89 8.83
N LYS A 64 3.93 -20.60 7.74
CA LYS A 64 3.21 -21.82 7.34
C LYS A 64 3.20 -22.91 8.42
N GLN A 65 4.26 -23.03 9.21
CA GLN A 65 4.37 -24.06 10.24
C GLN A 65 3.77 -23.63 11.59
N ASP A 66 3.88 -22.34 11.92
CA ASP A 66 3.56 -21.83 13.26
C ASP A 66 2.20 -21.13 13.31
N GLY A 67 1.57 -20.86 12.15
CA GLY A 67 0.36 -20.05 12.06
C GLY A 67 0.63 -18.58 12.37
N VAL A 68 -0.33 -17.90 13.00
CA VAL A 68 -0.24 -16.48 13.35
C VAL A 68 0.33 -16.27 14.73
N SER A 69 1.26 -15.34 14.85
CA SER A 69 1.86 -14.87 16.11
C SER A 69 1.93 -13.34 16.13
N VAL A 70 2.00 -12.75 17.34
CA VAL A 70 2.23 -11.31 17.47
C VAL A 70 3.70 -11.01 17.17
N PHE A 71 3.94 -10.13 16.21
CA PHE A 71 5.28 -9.62 15.89
C PHE A 71 5.61 -8.38 16.72
N ARG A 72 4.65 -7.45 16.87
CA ARG A 72 4.79 -6.23 17.67
C ARG A 72 3.46 -5.76 18.25
N GLU A 73 3.45 -5.41 19.53
CA GLU A 73 2.30 -4.83 20.24
C GLU A 73 2.80 -3.95 21.39
N PRO A 74 2.41 -2.64 21.48
CA PRO A 74 1.58 -1.93 20.51
C PRO A 74 2.32 -1.66 19.20
N SER A 75 1.59 -1.62 18.07
CA SER A 75 2.15 -1.30 16.74
C SER A 75 2.18 0.19 16.42
N GLY A 76 1.49 1.02 17.22
CA GLY A 76 1.30 2.44 16.92
C GLY A 76 0.23 2.69 15.85
N PHE A 77 -0.76 1.81 15.75
CA PHE A 77 -1.75 1.78 14.68
C PHE A 77 -1.06 1.76 13.31
N ALA A 78 -0.15 0.81 13.17
CA ALA A 78 0.58 0.60 11.93
C ALA A 78 -0.38 0.24 10.80
N ASN A 79 -0.14 0.81 9.60
CA ASN A 79 -0.90 0.56 8.39
C ASN A 79 0.02 -0.06 7.31
N GLY A 80 0.33 0.65 6.23
CA GLY A 80 1.13 0.15 5.14
C GLY A 80 2.56 -0.20 5.56
N GLN A 81 3.10 -1.24 4.94
CA GLN A 81 4.45 -1.73 5.21
C GLN A 81 5.14 -2.14 3.91
N THR A 82 6.46 -2.04 3.91
CA THR A 82 7.30 -2.54 2.82
C THR A 82 8.67 -2.97 3.32
N ARG A 83 9.43 -3.64 2.46
CA ARG A 83 10.85 -3.95 2.69
C ARG A 83 11.73 -2.94 1.97
N ASP A 84 12.78 -2.48 2.63
CA ASP A 84 13.82 -1.75 1.91
C ASP A 84 14.77 -2.71 1.17
N ARG A 85 15.73 -2.14 0.46
CA ARG A 85 16.69 -2.90 -0.37
C ARG A 85 17.68 -3.75 0.46
N GLN A 86 17.75 -3.52 1.76
CA GLN A 86 18.51 -4.31 2.72
C GLN A 86 17.66 -5.34 3.46
N GLY A 87 16.37 -5.46 3.12
CA GLY A 87 15.44 -6.40 3.75
C GLY A 87 14.90 -5.93 5.10
N ARG A 88 15.05 -4.64 5.47
CA ARG A 88 14.51 -4.07 6.71
C ARG A 88 13.05 -3.66 6.51
N LEU A 89 12.25 -3.78 7.57
CA LEU A 89 10.85 -3.40 7.55
C LEU A 89 10.71 -1.88 7.69
N ILE A 90 10.00 -1.25 6.75
CA ILE A 90 9.52 0.13 6.85
C ILE A 90 8.02 0.10 7.10
N THR A 91 7.53 0.93 8.03
CA THR A 91 6.13 0.94 8.47
C THR A 91 5.60 2.37 8.57
N CYS A 92 4.38 2.58 8.07
CA CYS A 92 3.56 3.76 8.28
C CYS A 92 2.81 3.64 9.60
N HIS A 93 2.81 4.69 10.45
CA HIS A 93 2.10 4.71 11.72
C HIS A 93 1.11 5.86 11.79
N HIS A 94 -0.16 5.54 12.00
CA HIS A 94 -1.22 6.54 12.11
C HIS A 94 -1.13 7.36 13.40
N SER A 95 -1.02 6.70 14.56
CA SER A 95 -1.06 7.37 15.86
C SER A 95 0.14 8.29 16.10
N GLN A 96 1.34 7.83 15.78
CA GLN A 96 2.58 8.60 15.90
C GLN A 96 2.78 9.59 14.76
N ARG A 97 2.04 9.41 13.64
CA ARG A 97 2.15 10.26 12.45
C ARG A 97 3.57 10.24 11.87
N GLU A 98 4.11 9.04 11.67
CA GLU A 98 5.51 8.85 11.28
C GLU A 98 5.73 7.63 10.40
N LEU A 99 6.87 7.59 9.71
CA LEU A 99 7.44 6.37 9.15
C LEU A 99 8.60 5.91 10.04
N THR A 100 8.64 4.61 10.29
CA THR A 100 9.77 4.00 10.99
C THR A 100 10.42 2.90 10.15
N ARG A 101 11.64 2.54 10.53
CA ARG A 101 12.36 1.38 10.01
C ARG A 101 12.87 0.53 11.17
N ILE A 102 12.66 -0.78 11.08
CA ILE A 102 13.28 -1.74 12.01
C ILE A 102 14.63 -2.13 11.45
N GLU A 103 15.68 -1.82 12.19
CA GLU A 103 17.06 -2.15 11.85
C GLU A 103 17.36 -3.63 12.09
N HIS A 104 18.43 -4.17 11.50
CA HIS A 104 18.79 -5.59 11.65
C HIS A 104 19.11 -6.02 13.09
N ASN A 105 19.47 -5.08 13.97
CA ASN A 105 19.66 -5.34 15.39
C ASN A 105 18.37 -5.25 16.22
N GLY A 106 17.24 -4.97 15.58
CA GLY A 106 15.93 -4.82 16.21
C GLY A 106 15.57 -3.41 16.67
N ASP A 107 16.48 -2.46 16.58
CA ASP A 107 16.20 -1.05 16.91
C ASP A 107 15.19 -0.46 15.93
N VAL A 108 14.37 0.49 16.42
CA VAL A 108 13.40 1.21 15.61
C VAL A 108 13.90 2.64 15.37
N THR A 109 14.10 2.97 14.10
CA THR A 109 14.52 4.30 13.66
C THR A 109 13.34 5.06 13.09
N THR A 110 12.99 6.24 13.62
CA THR A 110 12.06 7.15 12.96
C THR A 110 12.74 7.75 11.74
N LEU A 111 12.16 7.52 10.57
CA LEU A 111 12.67 8.03 9.29
C LEU A 111 12.16 9.45 9.01
N VAL A 112 10.88 9.69 9.28
CA VAL A 112 10.22 10.99 9.10
C VAL A 112 8.95 11.06 9.96
N ASN A 113 8.72 12.21 10.59
CA ASN A 113 7.49 12.52 11.35
C ASN A 113 6.97 13.94 11.09
N ASN A 114 7.72 14.75 10.36
CA ASN A 114 7.31 16.11 9.98
C ASN A 114 7.92 16.52 8.64
N VAL A 115 7.27 17.48 7.98
CA VAL A 115 7.77 18.14 6.78
C VAL A 115 7.63 19.64 6.97
N ASN A 116 8.73 20.40 6.85
CA ASN A 116 8.76 21.84 7.06
C ASN A 116 8.21 22.29 8.43
N GLY A 117 8.46 21.51 9.48
CA GLY A 117 8.03 21.79 10.84
C GLY A 117 6.56 21.45 11.14
N LYS A 118 5.80 20.94 10.18
CA LYS A 118 4.44 20.43 10.37
C LYS A 118 4.47 18.90 10.46
N LYS A 119 3.69 18.35 11.37
CA LYS A 119 3.53 16.89 11.46
C LYS A 119 2.94 16.32 10.17
N LEU A 120 3.33 15.11 9.84
CA LEU A 120 2.61 14.31 8.85
C LEU A 120 1.14 14.16 9.27
N ASN A 121 0.27 13.80 8.34
CA ASN A 121 -1.12 13.46 8.66
C ASN A 121 -1.17 12.07 9.32
N ALA A 122 -1.48 11.06 8.55
CA ALA A 122 -1.48 9.67 8.98
C ALA A 122 -0.94 8.82 7.81
N PRO A 123 0.39 8.67 7.69
CA PRO A 123 0.99 7.93 6.58
C PRO A 123 0.30 6.58 6.41
N ASN A 124 -0.11 6.28 5.16
CA ASN A 124 -0.95 5.14 4.86
C ASN A 124 -0.18 3.99 4.20
N ASP A 125 0.36 4.17 3.00
CA ASP A 125 1.15 3.13 2.31
C ASP A 125 2.52 3.65 1.88
N VAL A 126 3.46 2.73 1.62
CA VAL A 126 4.87 3.05 1.40
C VAL A 126 5.52 2.06 0.44
N VAL A 127 6.37 2.58 -0.46
CA VAL A 127 7.20 1.78 -1.36
C VAL A 127 8.63 2.29 -1.39
N VAL A 128 9.57 1.40 -1.74
CA VAL A 128 11.00 1.74 -1.87
C VAL A 128 11.43 1.53 -3.31
N LYS A 129 11.89 2.60 -3.94
CA LYS A 129 12.45 2.61 -5.28
C LYS A 129 13.82 1.90 -5.34
N SER A 130 14.28 1.49 -6.52
CA SER A 130 15.58 0.80 -6.70
C SER A 130 16.78 1.63 -6.27
N ASP A 131 16.68 2.96 -6.33
CA ASP A 131 17.69 3.90 -5.85
C ASP A 131 17.73 4.06 -4.32
N GLY A 132 16.82 3.37 -3.60
CA GLY A 132 16.69 3.41 -2.15
C GLY A 132 15.79 4.53 -1.62
N SER A 133 15.29 5.43 -2.46
CA SER A 133 14.33 6.46 -2.04
C SER A 133 12.99 5.82 -1.61
N ILE A 134 12.37 6.42 -0.60
CA ILE A 134 11.14 5.93 0.02
C ILE A 134 10.01 6.88 -0.37
N TRP A 135 8.94 6.31 -0.93
CA TRP A 135 7.79 7.06 -1.39
C TRP A 135 6.57 6.62 -0.59
N PHE A 136 5.78 7.57 -0.10
CA PHE A 136 4.64 7.25 0.77
C PHE A 136 3.48 8.22 0.58
N SER A 137 2.27 7.71 0.85
CA SER A 137 1.04 8.48 0.89
C SER A 137 0.75 8.96 2.30
N ASP A 138 0.23 10.19 2.44
CA ASP A 138 -0.07 10.83 3.72
C ASP A 138 -1.48 11.43 3.74
N PRO A 139 -2.54 10.58 3.72
CA PRO A 139 -3.92 11.01 3.87
C PRO A 139 -4.26 11.33 5.33
N VAL A 140 -5.54 11.69 5.57
CA VAL A 140 -6.04 12.01 6.92
C VAL A 140 -6.78 10.86 7.61
N TYR A 141 -6.88 9.68 7.02
CA TYR A 141 -7.76 8.60 7.49
C TYR A 141 -7.55 8.26 8.97
N GLY A 142 -6.32 8.04 9.39
CA GLY A 142 -5.97 7.73 10.77
C GLY A 142 -6.19 8.87 11.78
N LEU A 143 -6.58 10.08 11.31
CA LEU A 143 -6.90 11.23 12.17
C LEU A 143 -8.40 11.44 12.37
N LEU A 144 -9.26 10.73 11.62
CA LEU A 144 -10.70 11.01 11.58
C LEU A 144 -11.44 10.38 12.76
N ASN A 145 -10.92 9.29 13.31
CA ASN A 145 -11.59 8.52 14.37
C ASN A 145 -10.58 7.81 15.27
N ASP A 146 -11.09 7.17 16.33
CA ASP A 146 -10.26 6.43 17.28
C ASP A 146 -10.03 4.96 16.91
N TYR A 147 -10.63 4.52 15.81
CA TYR A 147 -10.56 3.13 15.35
C TYR A 147 -9.22 2.81 14.67
N GLU A 148 -8.63 3.80 14.00
CA GLU A 148 -7.41 3.63 13.19
C GLU A 148 -6.20 4.41 13.70
N GLY A 149 -6.29 5.15 14.79
CA GLY A 149 -5.12 5.89 15.27
C GLY A 149 -5.39 6.92 16.34
N GLY A 150 -6.59 7.46 16.37
CA GLY A 150 -7.03 8.49 17.30
C GLY A 150 -7.20 9.86 16.65
N ARG A 151 -8.28 10.53 17.01
CA ARG A 151 -8.65 11.84 16.46
C ARG A 151 -7.61 12.90 16.73
N GLN A 152 -7.13 13.51 15.65
CA GLN A 152 -6.17 14.60 15.67
C GLN A 152 -6.50 15.61 14.58
N THR A 153 -5.99 16.83 14.70
CA THR A 153 -6.13 17.84 13.66
C THR A 153 -5.01 17.70 12.64
N SER A 154 -5.38 17.71 11.36
CA SER A 154 -4.43 17.78 10.26
C SER A 154 -3.75 19.18 10.25
N GLU A 155 -2.44 19.19 10.01
CA GLU A 155 -1.64 20.42 9.89
C GLU A 155 -1.30 20.74 8.42
N GLN A 156 -1.60 19.83 7.51
CA GLN A 156 -1.30 19.99 6.09
C GLN A 156 -2.24 19.18 5.19
N HIS A 157 -2.32 19.57 3.94
CA HIS A 157 -3.14 18.88 2.94
C HIS A 157 -2.59 17.48 2.68
N PRO A 158 -3.46 16.48 2.39
CA PRO A 158 -3.01 15.18 1.91
C PRO A 158 -2.03 15.28 0.73
N ALA A 159 -1.01 14.44 0.73
CA ALA A 159 0.04 14.51 -0.28
C ALA A 159 0.75 13.16 -0.46
N LEU A 160 1.49 13.06 -1.56
CA LEU A 160 2.55 12.07 -1.72
C LEU A 160 3.90 12.70 -1.39
N TYR A 161 4.73 11.95 -0.71
CA TYR A 161 6.07 12.37 -0.34
C TYR A 161 7.13 11.41 -0.87
N ARG A 162 8.31 11.96 -1.14
CA ARG A 162 9.56 11.23 -1.36
C ARG A 162 10.55 11.59 -0.27
N LEU A 163 11.09 10.58 0.39
CA LEU A 163 12.18 10.68 1.36
C LEU A 163 13.46 10.13 0.71
N ASP A 164 14.54 10.87 0.79
CA ASP A 164 15.89 10.38 0.55
C ASP A 164 16.52 9.94 1.88
N PRO A 165 16.66 8.62 2.14
CA PRO A 165 17.13 8.15 3.43
C PRO A 165 18.61 8.40 3.67
N SER A 166 19.37 8.80 2.64
CA SER A 166 20.81 9.13 2.76
C SER A 166 21.04 10.54 3.27
N THR A 167 20.14 11.47 2.94
CA THR A 167 20.23 12.88 3.32
C THR A 167 19.20 13.27 4.39
N GLY A 168 18.13 12.49 4.54
CA GLY A 168 16.95 12.82 5.33
C GLY A 168 16.04 13.86 4.67
N GLU A 169 16.29 14.23 3.41
CA GLU A 169 15.46 15.19 2.68
C GLU A 169 14.08 14.58 2.37
N VAL A 170 13.02 15.31 2.74
CA VAL A 170 11.63 14.93 2.42
C VAL A 170 11.01 16.02 1.57
N ALA A 171 10.48 15.63 0.42
CA ALA A 171 9.79 16.52 -0.52
C ALA A 171 8.41 15.98 -0.86
N ALA A 172 7.40 16.87 -0.92
CA ALA A 172 6.12 16.51 -1.51
C ALA A 172 6.26 16.46 -3.03
N VAL A 173 5.87 15.33 -3.60
CA VAL A 173 5.95 15.09 -5.06
C VAL A 173 4.60 15.28 -5.76
N ALA A 174 3.49 15.21 -5.03
CA ALA A 174 2.16 15.60 -5.49
C ALA A 174 1.28 16.03 -4.30
N ARG A 175 0.43 17.06 -4.49
CA ARG A 175 -0.42 17.66 -3.46
C ARG A 175 -1.89 17.79 -3.88
N ASP A 176 -2.24 17.30 -5.03
CA ASP A 176 -3.56 17.39 -5.65
C ASP A 176 -4.39 16.12 -5.39
N PHE A 177 -4.33 15.62 -4.16
CA PHE A 177 -5.10 14.46 -3.67
C PHE A 177 -6.09 14.89 -2.58
N GLU A 178 -7.24 14.22 -2.54
CA GLU A 178 -8.16 14.26 -1.40
C GLU A 178 -7.86 13.13 -0.42
N GLY A 179 -7.53 11.93 -0.95
CA GLY A 179 -7.21 10.77 -0.15
C GLY A 179 -6.24 9.81 -0.86
N PRO A 180 -4.94 10.12 -0.93
CA PRO A 180 -3.97 9.19 -1.48
C PRO A 180 -3.88 7.95 -0.60
N ASN A 181 -3.98 6.75 -1.21
CA ASN A 181 -3.97 5.47 -0.52
C ASN A 181 -2.79 4.60 -1.01
N GLY A 182 -3.02 3.39 -1.48
CA GLY A 182 -1.99 2.51 -2.00
C GLY A 182 -1.15 3.12 -3.11
N LEU A 183 0.13 2.75 -3.18
CA LEU A 183 1.02 3.19 -4.25
C LEU A 183 2.01 2.09 -4.63
N ALA A 184 2.37 2.02 -5.92
CA ALA A 184 3.39 1.10 -6.43
C ALA A 184 4.02 1.62 -7.72
N PHE A 185 5.29 1.32 -7.92
CA PHE A 185 5.97 1.57 -9.19
C PHE A 185 5.64 0.49 -10.22
N SER A 186 5.72 0.86 -11.51
CA SER A 186 5.85 -0.11 -12.59
C SER A 186 7.17 -0.91 -12.45
N PRO A 187 7.29 -2.11 -13.07
CA PRO A 187 8.50 -2.92 -12.95
C PRO A 187 9.78 -2.21 -13.41
N ASP A 188 9.69 -1.30 -14.38
CA ASP A 188 10.80 -0.48 -14.87
C ASP A 188 10.97 0.84 -14.09
N GLU A 189 10.10 1.10 -13.10
CA GLU A 189 10.08 2.29 -12.25
C GLU A 189 9.94 3.63 -13.02
N THR A 190 9.50 3.59 -14.27
CA THR A 190 9.22 4.80 -15.06
C THR A 190 7.87 5.41 -14.73
N LYS A 191 7.00 4.64 -14.06
CA LYS A 191 5.67 5.06 -13.62
C LYS A 191 5.47 4.80 -12.13
N LEU A 192 4.66 5.66 -11.52
CA LEU A 192 4.10 5.45 -10.19
C LEU A 192 2.58 5.41 -10.30
N TYR A 193 1.97 4.34 -9.81
CA TYR A 193 0.53 4.23 -9.65
C TYR A 193 0.15 4.62 -8.22
N VAL A 194 -0.97 5.35 -8.08
CA VAL A 194 -1.46 5.79 -6.77
C VAL A 194 -2.98 5.71 -6.74
N ALA A 195 -3.51 5.05 -5.71
CA ALA A 195 -4.94 5.07 -5.42
C ALA A 195 -5.38 6.45 -4.93
N GLU A 196 -6.48 6.96 -5.50
CA GLU A 196 -7.18 8.14 -5.02
C GLU A 196 -8.54 7.67 -4.49
N SER A 197 -8.68 7.68 -3.18
CA SER A 197 -9.84 7.14 -2.45
C SER A 197 -10.54 8.22 -1.62
N GLY A 198 -10.34 9.47 -1.97
CA GLY A 198 -10.97 10.61 -1.30
C GLY A 198 -12.48 10.69 -1.49
N GLY A 199 -13.15 11.45 -0.62
CA GLY A 199 -14.59 11.65 -0.69
C GLY A 199 -15.42 10.41 -0.32
N ALA A 200 -14.86 9.47 0.43
CA ALA A 200 -15.60 8.32 0.92
C ALA A 200 -16.86 8.74 1.70
N GLY A 201 -18.04 8.28 1.26
CA GLY A 201 -19.33 8.68 1.81
C GLY A 201 -20.00 9.86 1.11
N GLU A 202 -19.36 10.48 0.12
CA GLU A 202 -19.94 11.50 -0.73
C GLU A 202 -20.73 10.89 -1.90
N SER A 203 -21.56 11.70 -2.56
CA SER A 203 -22.39 11.25 -3.71
C SER A 203 -21.57 10.96 -4.98
N ASN A 204 -20.33 11.43 -5.04
CA ASN A 204 -19.41 11.21 -6.17
C ASN A 204 -17.96 11.08 -5.66
N PRO A 205 -17.63 9.99 -4.95
CA PRO A 205 -16.30 9.78 -4.41
C PRO A 205 -15.27 9.54 -5.51
N ASN A 206 -14.02 9.87 -5.20
CA ASN A 206 -12.88 9.47 -6.02
C ASN A 206 -12.64 7.96 -5.87
N GLN A 207 -12.66 7.24 -6.99
CA GLN A 207 -12.59 5.76 -7.00
C GLN A 207 -11.68 5.31 -8.13
N PHE A 208 -10.45 5.82 -8.17
CA PHE A 208 -9.57 5.53 -9.29
C PHE A 208 -8.11 5.38 -8.88
N ILE A 209 -7.37 4.70 -9.73
CA ILE A 209 -5.91 4.68 -9.70
C ILE A 209 -5.41 5.74 -10.68
N ARG A 210 -4.52 6.59 -10.22
CA ARG A 210 -3.77 7.56 -11.05
C ARG A 210 -2.43 6.95 -11.47
N GLU A 211 -2.06 7.17 -12.73
CA GLU A 211 -0.73 6.88 -13.25
C GLU A 211 0.04 8.20 -13.34
N PHE A 212 1.25 8.19 -12.83
CA PHE A 212 2.20 9.31 -12.94
C PHE A 212 3.44 8.85 -13.70
N GLU A 213 3.99 9.71 -14.53
CA GLU A 213 5.34 9.53 -15.07
C GLU A 213 6.37 10.01 -14.05
N VAL A 214 7.38 9.20 -13.80
CA VAL A 214 8.51 9.55 -12.95
C VAL A 214 9.55 10.30 -13.79
N SER A 215 10.07 11.42 -13.28
CA SER A 215 11.11 12.19 -13.94
C SER A 215 12.37 11.36 -14.19
N ALA A 216 13.15 11.73 -15.20
CA ALA A 216 14.37 11.01 -15.59
C ALA A 216 15.42 10.92 -14.46
N ASP A 217 15.43 11.86 -13.52
CA ASP A 217 16.29 11.83 -12.33
C ASP A 217 15.70 11.03 -11.16
N GLY A 218 14.48 10.48 -11.33
CA GLY A 218 13.79 9.66 -10.33
C GLY A 218 13.31 10.42 -9.10
N LYS A 219 13.23 11.76 -9.13
CA LYS A 219 12.98 12.56 -7.91
C LYS A 219 11.62 13.25 -7.88
N SER A 220 10.91 13.34 -9.01
CA SER A 220 9.64 14.03 -9.13
C SER A 220 8.68 13.32 -10.07
N LEU A 221 7.44 13.78 -10.08
CA LEU A 221 6.39 13.34 -10.99
C LEU A 221 6.13 14.43 -12.02
N VAL A 222 6.09 14.08 -13.32
CA VAL A 222 6.06 15.06 -14.42
C VAL A 222 4.71 15.14 -15.12
N SER A 223 3.90 14.07 -15.05
CA SER A 223 2.56 14.05 -15.66
C SER A 223 1.65 13.09 -14.88
N THR A 224 0.35 13.22 -15.08
CA THR A 224 -0.64 12.31 -14.49
C THR A 224 -1.85 12.12 -15.38
N LYS A 225 -2.45 10.94 -15.30
CA LYS A 225 -3.77 10.62 -15.86
C LYS A 225 -4.52 9.64 -14.96
N ILE A 226 -5.83 9.53 -15.11
CA ILE A 226 -6.60 8.42 -14.55
C ILE A 226 -6.20 7.16 -15.33
N PHE A 227 -5.73 6.15 -14.61
CA PHE A 227 -5.34 4.87 -15.18
C PHE A 227 -6.53 3.90 -15.24
N HIS A 228 -7.21 3.73 -14.12
CA HIS A 228 -8.36 2.83 -14.00
C HIS A 228 -9.33 3.32 -12.94
N LYS A 229 -10.63 3.12 -13.17
CA LYS A 229 -11.66 3.40 -12.17
C LYS A 229 -12.10 2.10 -11.52
N ILE A 230 -11.98 2.01 -10.20
CA ILE A 230 -12.45 0.87 -9.41
C ILE A 230 -13.95 0.94 -9.21
N SER A 231 -14.64 -0.17 -9.40
CA SER A 231 -16.08 -0.32 -9.11
C SER A 231 -16.41 -1.81 -8.96
N PRO A 232 -17.08 -2.21 -7.87
CA PRO A 232 -17.59 -1.39 -6.76
C PRO A 232 -16.49 -0.98 -5.76
N GLY A 233 -16.77 0.06 -4.98
CA GLY A 233 -15.89 0.51 -3.89
C GLY A 233 -14.77 1.45 -4.33
N TRP A 234 -13.64 1.37 -3.65
CA TRP A 234 -12.49 2.24 -3.84
C TRP A 234 -11.24 1.41 -4.13
N ALA A 235 -10.27 2.03 -4.80
CA ALA A 235 -8.92 1.50 -4.82
C ALA A 235 -8.30 1.62 -3.44
N ASP A 236 -7.82 0.53 -2.88
CA ASP A 236 -7.12 0.48 -1.59
C ASP A 236 -5.63 0.18 -1.79
N GLY A 237 -5.01 -0.61 -0.95
CA GLY A 237 -3.67 -1.11 -1.16
C GLY A 237 -3.56 -1.99 -2.40
N PHE A 238 -2.44 -1.92 -3.10
CA PHE A 238 -2.19 -2.77 -4.27
C PHE A 238 -0.70 -3.08 -4.46
N ARG A 239 -0.42 -4.08 -5.29
CA ARG A 239 0.93 -4.42 -5.74
C ARG A 239 0.94 -4.60 -7.26
N VAL A 240 2.11 -4.40 -7.84
CA VAL A 240 2.35 -4.59 -9.28
C VAL A 240 3.20 -5.84 -9.45
N ASP A 241 2.78 -6.75 -10.32
CA ASP A 241 3.54 -7.95 -10.65
C ASP A 241 4.65 -7.68 -11.69
N GLU A 242 5.47 -8.70 -11.98
CA GLU A 242 6.59 -8.56 -12.92
C GLU A 242 6.14 -8.29 -14.37
N GLN A 243 4.88 -8.56 -14.69
CA GLN A 243 4.29 -8.29 -16.01
C GLN A 243 3.63 -6.90 -16.06
N GLY A 244 3.59 -6.17 -14.92
CA GLY A 244 3.01 -4.85 -14.79
C GLY A 244 1.52 -4.86 -14.50
N ASN A 245 0.90 -6.01 -14.18
CA ASN A 245 -0.48 -6.05 -13.74
C ASN A 245 -0.60 -5.51 -12.31
N ILE A 246 -1.64 -4.72 -12.06
CA ILE A 246 -1.96 -4.19 -10.73
C ILE A 246 -2.96 -5.12 -10.06
N TRP A 247 -2.61 -5.62 -8.87
CA TRP A 247 -3.49 -6.41 -8.01
C TRP A 247 -3.98 -5.52 -6.87
N CYS A 248 -5.21 -5.05 -6.97
CA CYS A 248 -5.77 -3.99 -6.12
C CYS A 248 -6.92 -4.52 -5.26
N GLY A 249 -6.88 -4.23 -3.96
CA GLY A 249 -8.01 -4.42 -3.06
C GLY A 249 -9.18 -3.50 -3.46
N ALA A 250 -10.39 -4.06 -3.52
CA ALA A 250 -11.64 -3.38 -3.81
C ALA A 250 -12.76 -3.92 -2.92
N ALA A 251 -13.98 -3.36 -3.00
CA ALA A 251 -15.08 -3.76 -2.11
C ALA A 251 -15.57 -5.20 -2.29
N ASP A 252 -15.38 -5.77 -3.46
CA ASP A 252 -15.86 -7.12 -3.83
C ASP A 252 -14.73 -8.15 -3.95
N GLY A 253 -13.49 -7.76 -3.75
CA GLY A 253 -12.34 -8.67 -3.82
C GLY A 253 -11.06 -7.99 -4.28
N VAL A 254 -10.21 -8.75 -4.96
CA VAL A 254 -8.97 -8.24 -5.55
C VAL A 254 -9.15 -8.14 -7.06
N HIS A 255 -9.03 -6.93 -7.60
CA HIS A 255 -9.05 -6.67 -9.03
C HIS A 255 -7.66 -6.84 -9.63
N CYS A 256 -7.56 -7.56 -10.74
CA CYS A 256 -6.36 -7.63 -11.55
C CYS A 256 -6.51 -6.72 -12.78
N ILE A 257 -5.67 -5.71 -12.88
CA ILE A 257 -5.74 -4.68 -13.91
C ILE A 257 -4.47 -4.75 -14.75
N ALA A 258 -4.62 -5.01 -16.03
CA ALA A 258 -3.51 -5.11 -16.98
C ALA A 258 -2.79 -3.75 -17.19
N PRO A 259 -1.55 -3.73 -17.72
CA PRO A 259 -0.78 -2.49 -17.94
C PRO A 259 -1.44 -1.47 -18.86
N ASP A 260 -2.42 -1.87 -19.65
CA ASP A 260 -3.22 -0.99 -20.51
C ASP A 260 -4.45 -0.38 -19.80
N GLY A 261 -4.66 -0.72 -18.51
CA GLY A 261 -5.79 -0.25 -17.71
C GLY A 261 -7.04 -1.13 -17.83
N THR A 262 -6.98 -2.27 -18.51
CA THR A 262 -8.11 -3.19 -18.63
C THR A 262 -8.25 -4.05 -17.37
N LEU A 263 -9.45 -4.16 -16.81
CA LEU A 263 -9.78 -5.17 -15.80
C LEU A 263 -9.76 -6.55 -16.47
N ILE A 264 -8.98 -7.47 -15.98
CA ILE A 264 -8.80 -8.80 -16.57
C ILE A 264 -9.23 -9.91 -15.62
#